data_978da5b6c8d0e08709a34ce50ee19bad
#
_entry.id   978da5b6c8d0e08709a34ce50ee19bad
#
_cell.length_a   1.000
_cell.length_b   1.000
_cell.length_c   1.000
_cell.angle_alpha   90.00
_cell.angle_beta   90.00
_cell.angle_gamma   90.00
#
_symmetry.space_group_name_H-M   'P 1'
#
loop_
_entity.id
_entity.type
_entity.pdbx_description
1 polymer ?
#
loop_
_entity_poly.entity_id
_entity_poly.type
_entity_poly.pdbx_seq_one_letter_code
_entity_poly.pdbx_strand_id
1 'polypeptide(L)'
;MSIYKYLQTVQASFNESRLLSSPSWFLGYLVLTGIPLLLALPGPSRIDEWLEPKTNFLGVFSVVAPLLLILYALNMGVAHAKSSPSVYALAGPVALLVLLSLPYWTIYQGLTVLAPERLLFALIYLLGQGLCWAYGGWLIALRWPSEIMQFNIKYALLALVLIATFFVLHPLNPFLMLSLWLSESPLHGQGGFLAVGYGGLLIILMILSFWISRVKTKEPR
;
A
#
# COMPACT_ATOMS: atom_id res chain seq x y z
N MET A 1 11.16 -20.16 -20.96
CA MET A 1 9.80 -19.62 -21.12
C MET A 1 9.93 -18.21 -21.66
N SER A 2 9.38 -17.92 -22.88
CA SER A 2 9.62 -16.62 -23.55
C SER A 2 8.95 -15.49 -22.75
N ILE A 3 9.63 -14.35 -22.58
CA ILE A 3 9.12 -13.11 -21.98
C ILE A 3 7.75 -12.73 -22.58
N TYR A 4 7.57 -12.99 -23.87
CA TYR A 4 6.32 -12.76 -24.57
C TYR A 4 5.14 -13.60 -24.01
N LYS A 5 5.36 -14.88 -23.71
CA LYS A 5 4.34 -15.75 -23.06
C LYS A 5 4.00 -15.26 -21.65
N TYR A 6 5.01 -14.79 -20.92
CA TYR A 6 4.79 -14.22 -19.59
C TYR A 6 3.95 -12.93 -19.66
N LEU A 7 4.26 -12.04 -20.58
CA LEU A 7 3.49 -10.81 -20.80
C LEU A 7 2.05 -11.10 -21.25
N GLN A 8 1.83 -12.07 -22.13
CA GLN A 8 0.49 -12.49 -22.52
C GLN A 8 -0.31 -13.08 -21.33
N THR A 9 0.34 -13.86 -20.48
CA THR A 9 -0.32 -14.44 -19.29
C THR A 9 -0.67 -13.34 -18.28
N VAL A 10 0.22 -12.36 -18.10
CA VAL A 10 -0.04 -11.18 -17.26
C VAL A 10 -1.17 -10.34 -17.85
N GLN A 11 -1.18 -10.11 -19.14
CA GLN A 11 -2.22 -9.33 -19.83
C GLN A 11 -3.57 -10.05 -19.83
N ALA A 12 -3.60 -11.37 -20.00
CA ALA A 12 -4.81 -12.18 -19.89
C ALA A 12 -5.36 -12.16 -18.45
N SER A 13 -4.51 -12.31 -17.44
CA SER A 13 -4.93 -12.22 -16.03
C SER A 13 -5.37 -10.81 -15.62
N PHE A 14 -4.82 -9.78 -16.27
CA PHE A 14 -5.28 -8.39 -16.12
C PHE A 14 -6.70 -8.19 -16.68
N ASN A 15 -7.00 -8.79 -17.82
CA ASN A 15 -8.33 -8.71 -18.44
C ASN A 15 -9.39 -9.56 -17.72
N GLU A 16 -8.98 -10.67 -17.10
CA GLU A 16 -9.88 -11.55 -16.35
C GLU A 16 -10.19 -11.07 -14.93
N SER A 17 -9.40 -10.13 -14.38
CA SER A 17 -9.69 -9.63 -13.03
C SER A 17 -10.90 -8.70 -13.08
N ARG A 18 -12.04 -9.14 -12.53
CA ARG A 18 -13.25 -8.30 -12.35
C ARG A 18 -12.97 -7.00 -11.58
N LEU A 19 -11.85 -6.92 -10.85
CA LEU A 19 -11.40 -5.73 -10.14
C LEU A 19 -10.96 -4.61 -11.10
N LEU A 20 -10.29 -4.95 -12.20
CA LEU A 20 -9.91 -3.98 -13.24
C LEU A 20 -11.09 -3.58 -14.13
N SER A 21 -12.12 -4.43 -14.21
CA SER A 21 -13.36 -4.10 -14.91
C SER A 21 -14.28 -3.15 -14.11
N SER A 22 -13.97 -2.90 -12.85
CA SER A 22 -14.73 -1.98 -11.99
C SER A 22 -13.92 -0.70 -11.69
N PRO A 23 -13.98 0.31 -12.56
CA PRO A 23 -13.28 1.59 -12.36
C PRO A 23 -13.72 2.29 -11.07
N SER A 24 -14.89 1.96 -10.54
CA SER A 24 -15.43 2.50 -9.29
C SER A 24 -14.53 2.23 -8.07
N TRP A 25 -13.78 1.12 -8.04
CA TRP A 25 -12.84 0.83 -6.97
C TRP A 25 -11.70 1.84 -6.92
N PHE A 26 -11.09 2.09 -8.08
CA PHE A 26 -9.97 3.02 -8.20
C PHE A 26 -10.42 4.48 -8.04
N LEU A 27 -11.60 4.81 -8.56
CA LEU A 27 -12.20 6.13 -8.36
C LEU A 27 -12.52 6.36 -6.88
N GLY A 28 -13.10 5.36 -6.20
CA GLY A 28 -13.35 5.41 -4.76
C GLY A 28 -12.07 5.65 -3.95
N TYR A 29 -10.99 4.92 -4.27
CA TYR A 29 -9.68 5.14 -3.64
C TYR A 29 -9.16 6.56 -3.86
N LEU A 30 -9.20 7.05 -5.10
CA LEU A 30 -8.75 8.39 -5.44
C LEU A 30 -9.52 9.48 -4.69
N VAL A 31 -10.85 9.37 -4.67
CA VAL A 31 -11.72 10.33 -3.98
C VAL A 31 -11.51 10.29 -2.46
N LEU A 32 -11.49 9.08 -1.86
CA LEU A 32 -11.30 8.93 -0.42
C LEU A 32 -9.91 9.39 0.05
N THR A 33 -8.89 9.25 -0.80
CA THR A 33 -7.55 9.80 -0.51
C THR A 33 -7.53 11.30 -0.70
N GLY A 34 -8.25 11.84 -1.69
CA GLY A 34 -8.27 13.26 -2.03
C GLY A 34 -9.04 14.13 -1.05
N ILE A 35 -10.18 13.65 -0.51
CA ILE A 35 -11.01 14.43 0.41
C ILE A 35 -10.23 14.93 1.65
N PRO A 36 -9.52 14.07 2.42
CA PRO A 36 -8.77 14.53 3.57
C PRO A 36 -7.65 15.51 3.20
N LEU A 37 -7.07 15.35 2.00
CA LEU A 37 -6.02 16.25 1.53
C LEU A 37 -6.57 17.63 1.18
N LEU A 38 -7.73 17.69 0.54
CA LEU A 38 -8.41 18.95 0.27
C LEU A 38 -8.79 19.68 1.57
N LEU A 39 -9.20 18.91 2.59
CA LEU A 39 -9.51 19.47 3.91
C LEU A 39 -8.27 19.93 4.69
N ALA A 40 -7.11 19.36 4.40
CA ALA A 40 -5.83 19.76 5.00
C ALA A 40 -5.20 20.99 4.32
N LEU A 41 -5.71 21.42 3.15
CA LEU A 41 -5.27 22.64 2.51
C LEU A 41 -5.79 23.87 3.31
N PRO A 42 -4.96 24.90 3.50
CA PRO A 42 -5.38 26.11 4.19
C PRO A 42 -6.51 26.80 3.45
N GLY A 43 -7.50 27.25 4.18
CA GLY A 43 -8.62 28.03 3.61
C GLY A 43 -8.16 29.42 3.11
N PRO A 44 -8.89 30.01 2.14
CA PRO A 44 -8.52 31.29 1.55
C PRO A 44 -8.52 32.47 2.55
N SER A 45 -9.11 32.30 3.72
CA SER A 45 -9.20 33.32 4.78
C SER A 45 -7.98 33.38 5.71
N ARG A 46 -7.02 32.46 5.60
CA ARG A 46 -5.88 32.36 6.52
C ARG A 46 -4.57 32.33 5.74
N ILE A 47 -4.18 33.51 5.25
CA ILE A 47 -2.94 33.70 4.48
C ILE A 47 -1.72 33.23 5.29
N ASP A 48 -1.73 33.45 6.60
CA ASP A 48 -0.62 33.04 7.49
C ASP A 48 -0.45 31.51 7.56
N GLU A 49 -1.54 30.74 7.38
CA GLU A 49 -1.48 29.26 7.33
C GLU A 49 -0.89 28.75 5.99
N TRP A 50 -0.87 29.57 4.94
CA TRP A 50 -0.20 29.22 3.67
C TRP A 50 1.32 29.22 3.80
N LEU A 51 1.85 29.88 4.82
CA LEU A 51 3.28 29.88 5.12
C LEU A 51 3.73 28.58 5.80
N GLU A 52 2.80 27.83 6.46
CA GLU A 52 3.06 26.53 7.07
C GLU A 52 2.04 25.43 6.72
N PRO A 53 1.67 25.23 5.45
CA PRO A 53 0.69 24.18 5.07
C PRO A 53 1.26 22.76 5.26
N LYS A 54 2.58 22.66 5.47
CA LYS A 54 3.35 21.41 5.46
C LYS A 54 2.96 20.45 6.56
N THR A 55 2.72 20.95 7.78
CA THR A 55 2.49 20.10 8.95
C THR A 55 1.13 19.39 8.92
N ASN A 56 0.08 20.11 8.54
CA ASN A 56 -1.27 19.54 8.46
C ASN A 56 -1.39 18.54 7.30
N PHE A 57 -0.87 18.89 6.12
CA PHE A 57 -0.87 18.01 4.97
C PHE A 57 -0.07 16.73 5.24
N LEU A 58 1.14 16.88 5.79
CA LEU A 58 1.99 15.75 6.17
C LEU A 58 1.30 14.84 7.19
N GLY A 59 0.74 15.42 8.24
CA GLY A 59 0.04 14.68 9.30
C GLY A 59 -1.14 13.87 8.76
N VAL A 60 -1.96 14.47 7.92
CA VAL A 60 -3.12 13.78 7.31
C VAL A 60 -2.66 12.76 6.27
N PHE A 61 -1.74 13.13 5.39
CA PHE A 61 -1.34 12.27 4.28
C PHE A 61 -0.54 11.05 4.73
N SER A 62 0.34 11.19 5.72
CA SER A 62 1.12 10.08 6.27
C SER A 62 0.26 9.01 6.96
N VAL A 63 -0.97 9.35 7.35
CA VAL A 63 -1.92 8.40 7.94
C VAL A 63 -2.93 7.90 6.91
N VAL A 64 -3.58 8.79 6.17
CA VAL A 64 -4.70 8.45 5.28
C VAL A 64 -4.23 7.62 4.08
N ALA A 65 -3.15 8.02 3.43
CA ALA A 65 -2.67 7.33 2.22
C ALA A 65 -2.28 5.87 2.50
N PRO A 66 -1.43 5.56 3.49
CA PRO A 66 -1.09 4.16 3.78
C PRO A 66 -2.28 3.37 4.34
N LEU A 67 -3.17 3.99 5.14
CA LEU A 67 -4.34 3.30 5.67
C LEU A 67 -5.28 2.86 4.56
N LEU A 68 -5.62 3.76 3.64
CA LEU A 68 -6.47 3.43 2.50
C LEU A 68 -5.81 2.43 1.57
N LEU A 69 -4.50 2.58 1.29
CA LEU A 69 -3.76 1.61 0.49
C LEU A 69 -3.83 0.21 1.09
N ILE A 70 -3.60 0.09 2.40
CA ILE A 70 -3.66 -1.20 3.11
C ILE A 70 -5.07 -1.80 3.02
N LEU A 71 -6.10 -1.02 3.31
CA LEU A 71 -7.49 -1.48 3.26
C LEU A 71 -7.89 -1.94 1.86
N TYR A 72 -7.54 -1.16 0.83
CA TYR A 72 -7.82 -1.53 -0.55
C TYR A 72 -7.02 -2.75 -1.00
N ALA A 73 -5.73 -2.80 -0.73
CA ALA A 73 -4.86 -3.92 -1.10
C ALA A 73 -5.32 -5.23 -0.44
N LEU A 74 -5.65 -5.19 0.86
CA LEU A 74 -6.14 -6.34 1.61
C LEU A 74 -7.45 -6.89 1.03
N ASN A 75 -8.41 -6.01 0.74
CA ASN A 75 -9.69 -6.42 0.14
C ASN A 75 -9.52 -6.88 -1.31
N MET A 76 -8.63 -6.27 -2.07
CA MET A 76 -8.28 -6.66 -3.42
C MET A 76 -7.68 -8.08 -3.44
N GLY A 77 -6.80 -8.39 -2.49
CA GLY A 77 -6.24 -9.75 -2.32
C GLY A 77 -7.32 -10.80 -2.10
N VAL A 78 -8.28 -10.52 -1.21
CA VAL A 78 -9.41 -11.43 -0.94
C VAL A 78 -10.30 -11.63 -2.18
N ALA A 79 -10.64 -10.55 -2.87
CA ALA A 79 -11.47 -10.63 -4.06
C ALA A 79 -10.77 -11.37 -5.21
N HIS A 80 -9.47 -11.13 -5.38
CA HIS A 80 -8.66 -11.78 -6.41
C HIS A 80 -8.50 -13.29 -6.19
N ALA A 81 -8.39 -13.73 -4.94
CA ALA A 81 -8.31 -15.16 -4.62
C ALA A 81 -9.53 -15.97 -5.10
N LYS A 82 -10.70 -15.31 -5.18
CA LYS A 82 -11.95 -15.92 -5.68
C LYS A 82 -12.02 -16.00 -7.21
N SER A 83 -11.27 -15.16 -7.93
CA SER A 83 -11.40 -14.98 -9.38
C SER A 83 -10.21 -15.51 -10.18
N SER A 84 -9.02 -15.58 -9.60
CA SER A 84 -7.80 -15.92 -10.31
C SER A 84 -6.82 -16.75 -9.45
N PRO A 85 -6.23 -17.82 -10.03
CA PRO A 85 -5.22 -18.61 -9.32
C PRO A 85 -3.85 -17.94 -9.22
N SER A 86 -3.63 -16.82 -9.93
CA SER A 86 -2.32 -16.16 -9.99
C SER A 86 -2.22 -15.00 -9.02
N VAL A 87 -1.53 -15.19 -7.90
CA VAL A 87 -1.24 -14.11 -6.94
C VAL A 87 -0.36 -12.99 -7.53
N TYR A 88 0.49 -13.32 -8.50
CA TYR A 88 1.37 -12.34 -9.15
C TYR A 88 0.60 -11.26 -9.94
N ALA A 89 -0.62 -11.58 -10.37
CA ALA A 89 -1.50 -10.61 -11.02
C ALA A 89 -1.94 -9.47 -10.09
N LEU A 90 -1.78 -9.61 -8.78
CA LEU A 90 -2.05 -8.55 -7.80
C LEU A 90 -1.04 -7.38 -7.87
N ALA A 91 0.16 -7.61 -8.39
CA ALA A 91 1.19 -6.58 -8.45
C ALA A 91 0.76 -5.37 -9.30
N GLY A 92 0.10 -5.62 -10.43
CA GLY A 92 -0.41 -4.56 -11.30
C GLY A 92 -1.44 -3.65 -10.63
N PRO A 93 -2.56 -4.20 -10.13
CA PRO A 93 -3.57 -3.43 -9.41
C PRO A 93 -3.02 -2.67 -8.20
N VAL A 94 -2.12 -3.27 -7.41
CA VAL A 94 -1.47 -2.59 -6.28
C VAL A 94 -0.57 -1.45 -6.75
N ALA A 95 0.21 -1.66 -7.81
CA ALA A 95 1.01 -0.60 -8.41
C ALA A 95 0.13 0.55 -8.92
N LEU A 96 -1.02 0.23 -9.51
CA LEU A 96 -1.98 1.24 -9.95
C LEU A 96 -2.53 2.06 -8.79
N LEU A 97 -2.85 1.45 -7.63
CA LEU A 97 -3.26 2.21 -6.43
C LEU A 97 -2.17 3.19 -5.98
N VAL A 98 -0.91 2.76 -5.97
CA VAL A 98 0.22 3.63 -5.61
C VAL A 98 0.38 4.76 -6.65
N LEU A 99 0.26 4.45 -7.94
CA LEU A 99 0.34 5.45 -9.01
C LEU A 99 -0.80 6.46 -8.96
N LEU A 100 -2.02 6.04 -8.59
CA LEU A 100 -3.15 6.95 -8.40
C LEU A 100 -2.94 7.95 -7.24
N SER A 101 -2.02 7.69 -6.33
CA SER A 101 -1.64 8.65 -5.29
C SER A 101 -0.64 9.71 -5.77
N LEU A 102 0.00 9.56 -6.96
CA LEU A 102 0.99 10.49 -7.50
C LEU A 102 0.53 11.96 -7.58
N PRO A 103 -0.71 12.28 -8.01
CA PRO A 103 -1.16 13.68 -8.04
C PRO A 103 -1.04 14.36 -6.67
N TYR A 104 -1.33 13.65 -5.61
CA TYR A 104 -1.21 14.18 -4.25
C TYR A 104 0.25 14.39 -3.84
N TRP A 105 1.14 13.50 -4.25
CA TRP A 105 2.58 13.62 -4.02
C TRP A 105 3.18 14.80 -4.78
N THR A 106 2.74 15.06 -6.01
CA THR A 106 3.20 16.22 -6.78
C THR A 106 2.74 17.52 -6.17
N ILE A 107 1.51 17.57 -5.62
CA ILE A 107 1.03 18.72 -4.87
C ILE A 107 1.91 18.93 -3.62
N TYR A 108 2.18 17.88 -2.86
CA TYR A 108 3.03 17.95 -1.68
C TYR A 108 4.45 18.42 -2.03
N GLN A 109 5.04 17.89 -3.08
CA GLN A 109 6.37 18.31 -3.54
C GLN A 109 6.39 19.78 -3.99
N GLY A 110 5.31 20.29 -4.57
CA GLY A 110 5.16 21.69 -4.93
C GLY A 110 5.03 22.62 -3.71
N LEU A 111 4.53 22.11 -2.58
CA LEU A 111 4.39 22.84 -1.32
C LEU A 111 5.65 22.75 -0.43
N THR A 112 6.54 21.82 -0.71
CA THR A 112 7.73 21.52 0.10
C THR A 112 8.97 21.46 -0.78
N VAL A 113 10.15 21.66 -0.19
CA VAL A 113 11.44 21.48 -0.87
C VAL A 113 11.92 20.04 -0.70
N LEU A 114 11.01 19.07 -0.87
CA LEU A 114 11.35 17.66 -0.67
C LEU A 114 12.20 17.14 -1.83
N ALA A 115 13.31 16.48 -1.50
CA ALA A 115 14.17 15.85 -2.51
C ALA A 115 13.40 14.71 -3.24
N PRO A 116 13.48 14.64 -4.59
CA PRO A 116 12.74 13.64 -5.38
C PRO A 116 13.07 12.20 -4.98
N GLU A 117 14.30 11.94 -4.50
CA GLU A 117 14.70 10.61 -4.03
C GLU A 117 13.86 10.14 -2.84
N ARG A 118 13.50 11.04 -1.93
CA ARG A 118 12.66 10.71 -0.77
C ARG A 118 11.26 10.29 -1.20
N LEU A 119 10.72 10.98 -2.19
CA LEU A 119 9.44 10.63 -2.78
C LEU A 119 9.49 9.25 -3.42
N LEU A 120 10.53 8.97 -4.20
CA LEU A 120 10.72 7.66 -4.83
C LEU A 120 10.78 6.54 -3.79
N PHE A 121 11.57 6.73 -2.73
CA PHE A 121 11.66 5.74 -1.65
C PHE A 121 10.34 5.55 -0.90
N ALA A 122 9.59 6.62 -0.65
CA ALA A 122 8.26 6.54 -0.06
C ALA A 122 7.30 5.72 -0.95
N LEU A 123 7.30 5.93 -2.27
CA LEU A 123 6.47 5.19 -3.22
C LEU A 123 6.86 3.70 -3.29
N ILE A 124 8.16 3.38 -3.30
CA ILE A 124 8.65 2.00 -3.26
C ILE A 124 8.21 1.32 -1.96
N TYR A 125 8.30 2.01 -0.83
CA TYR A 125 7.85 1.49 0.45
C TYR A 125 6.34 1.22 0.46
N LEU A 126 5.54 2.15 -0.03
CA LEU A 126 4.09 1.98 -0.17
C LEU A 126 3.73 0.81 -1.09
N LEU A 127 4.45 0.64 -2.20
CA LEU A 127 4.26 -0.51 -3.09
C LEU A 127 4.52 -1.83 -2.36
N GLY A 128 5.60 -1.92 -1.62
CA GLY A 128 5.93 -3.10 -0.81
C GLY A 128 4.86 -3.37 0.27
N GLN A 129 4.40 -2.34 0.98
CA GLN A 129 3.30 -2.46 1.94
C GLN A 129 2.02 -2.95 1.27
N GLY A 130 1.62 -2.34 0.17
CA GLY A 130 0.44 -2.76 -0.59
C GLY A 130 0.52 -4.23 -1.03
N LEU A 131 1.68 -4.69 -1.51
CA LEU A 131 1.89 -6.09 -1.89
C LEU A 131 1.82 -7.04 -0.69
N CYS A 132 2.42 -6.69 0.45
CA CYS A 132 2.33 -7.49 1.67
C CYS A 132 0.87 -7.70 2.08
N TRP A 133 0.08 -6.64 2.11
CA TRP A 133 -1.31 -6.71 2.51
C TRP A 133 -2.20 -7.40 1.48
N ALA A 134 -1.95 -7.20 0.18
CA ALA A 134 -2.66 -7.92 -0.88
C ALA A 134 -2.39 -9.43 -0.82
N TYR A 135 -1.13 -9.84 -0.61
CA TYR A 135 -0.78 -11.24 -0.44
C TYR A 135 -1.36 -11.83 0.85
N GLY A 136 -1.36 -11.06 1.95
CA GLY A 136 -2.02 -11.45 3.18
C GLY A 136 -3.52 -11.68 2.99
N GLY A 137 -4.20 -10.77 2.31
CA GLY A 137 -5.62 -10.91 1.97
C GLY A 137 -5.92 -12.15 1.11
N TRP A 138 -5.06 -12.41 0.12
CA TRP A 138 -5.17 -13.59 -0.73
C TRP A 138 -5.02 -14.90 0.07
N LEU A 139 -4.02 -14.99 0.97
CA LEU A 139 -3.84 -16.15 1.85
C LEU A 139 -5.01 -16.34 2.81
N ILE A 140 -5.55 -15.25 3.38
CA ILE A 140 -6.74 -15.30 4.23
C ILE A 140 -7.92 -15.91 3.48
N ALA A 141 -8.16 -15.47 2.25
CA ALA A 141 -9.27 -15.97 1.45
C ALA A 141 -9.14 -17.45 1.11
N LEU A 142 -7.94 -17.94 0.85
CA LEU A 142 -7.70 -19.37 0.59
C LEU A 142 -7.83 -20.24 1.83
N ARG A 143 -7.41 -19.72 2.99
CA ARG A 143 -7.39 -20.52 4.23
C ARG A 143 -8.76 -20.60 4.89
N TRP A 144 -9.57 -19.56 4.78
CA TRP A 144 -10.87 -19.47 5.42
C TRP A 144 -11.97 -19.23 4.39
N PRO A 145 -12.83 -20.23 4.12
CA PRO A 145 -13.87 -20.11 3.10
C PRO A 145 -15.04 -19.21 3.52
N SER A 146 -15.28 -19.06 4.84
CA SER A 146 -16.37 -18.24 5.37
C SER A 146 -16.06 -16.75 5.25
N GLU A 147 -16.96 -15.97 4.66
CA GLU A 147 -16.83 -14.53 4.50
C GLU A 147 -16.75 -13.78 5.85
N ILE A 148 -17.52 -14.26 6.84
CA ILE A 148 -17.50 -13.70 8.20
C ILE A 148 -16.13 -13.92 8.85
N MET A 149 -15.56 -15.13 8.70
CA MET A 149 -14.22 -15.40 9.23
C MET A 149 -13.15 -14.58 8.50
N GLN A 150 -13.23 -14.46 7.18
CA GLN A 150 -12.32 -13.60 6.40
C GLN A 150 -12.38 -12.15 6.89
N PHE A 151 -13.59 -11.63 7.13
CA PHE A 151 -13.78 -10.28 7.66
C PHE A 151 -13.10 -10.12 9.03
N ASN A 152 -13.42 -10.99 9.97
CA ASN A 152 -12.87 -10.91 11.33
C ASN A 152 -11.36 -11.04 11.35
N ILE A 153 -10.80 -12.01 10.63
CA ILE A 153 -9.35 -12.25 10.57
C ILE A 153 -8.61 -11.09 9.90
N LYS A 154 -9.14 -10.54 8.80
CA LYS A 154 -8.54 -9.39 8.13
C LYS A 154 -8.34 -8.21 9.09
N TYR A 155 -9.41 -7.82 9.75
CA TYR A 155 -9.36 -6.62 10.58
C TYR A 155 -8.69 -6.86 11.93
N ALA A 156 -8.79 -8.06 12.49
CA ALA A 156 -8.01 -8.44 13.66
C ALA A 156 -6.50 -8.45 13.37
N LEU A 157 -6.09 -9.01 12.23
CA LEU A 157 -4.70 -9.00 11.80
C LEU A 157 -4.21 -7.57 11.52
N LEU A 158 -5.01 -6.76 10.85
CA LEU A 158 -4.70 -5.36 10.60
C LEU A 158 -4.46 -4.60 11.91
N ALA A 159 -5.39 -4.69 12.85
CA ALA A 159 -5.27 -4.05 14.15
C ALA A 159 -4.04 -4.55 14.91
N LEU A 160 -3.81 -5.87 14.96
CA LEU A 160 -2.66 -6.47 15.62
C LEU A 160 -1.33 -5.95 15.03
N VAL A 161 -1.20 -5.97 13.71
CA VAL A 161 0.04 -5.52 13.04
C VAL A 161 0.27 -4.03 13.25
N LEU A 162 -0.77 -3.19 13.13
CA LEU A 162 -0.64 -1.75 13.37
C LEU A 162 -0.24 -1.45 14.81
N ILE A 163 -0.85 -2.13 15.79
CA ILE A 163 -0.49 -1.98 17.20
C ILE A 163 0.95 -2.46 17.44
N ALA A 164 1.30 -3.65 16.97
CA ALA A 164 2.64 -4.21 17.15
C ALA A 164 3.73 -3.33 16.53
N THR A 165 3.49 -2.80 15.33
CA THR A 165 4.46 -1.94 14.65
C THR A 165 4.54 -0.55 15.29
N PHE A 166 3.47 -0.08 15.91
CA PHE A 166 3.48 1.18 16.64
C PHE A 166 4.32 1.11 17.92
N PHE A 167 4.21 0.02 18.69
CA PHE A 167 4.88 -0.10 20.00
C PHE A 167 6.25 -0.77 19.95
N VAL A 168 6.48 -1.71 19.03
CA VAL A 168 7.68 -2.58 19.07
C VAL A 168 8.48 -2.48 17.77
N LEU A 169 7.82 -2.59 16.63
CA LEU A 169 8.46 -2.69 15.31
C LEU A 169 8.29 -1.39 14.49
N HIS A 170 8.63 -0.26 15.08
CA HIS A 170 8.48 1.07 14.45
C HIS A 170 8.94 1.14 12.98
N PRO A 171 10.07 0.53 12.56
CA PRO A 171 10.50 0.60 11.16
C PRO A 171 9.55 -0.08 10.16
N LEU A 172 8.66 -0.96 10.63
CA LEU A 172 7.65 -1.61 9.80
C LEU A 172 6.32 -0.87 9.78
N ASN A 173 6.17 0.17 10.61
CA ASN A 173 4.95 0.95 10.66
C ASN A 173 4.85 1.87 9.44
N PRO A 174 3.82 1.71 8.58
CA PRO A 174 3.71 2.48 7.35
C PRO A 174 3.50 3.98 7.59
N PHE A 175 2.86 4.36 8.69
CA PHE A 175 2.61 5.76 9.04
C PHE A 175 3.90 6.46 9.45
N LEU A 176 4.68 5.83 10.35
CA LEU A 176 5.95 6.38 10.84
C LEU A 176 6.99 6.45 9.72
N MET A 177 7.08 5.41 8.89
CA MET A 177 8.01 5.39 7.77
C MET A 177 7.65 6.45 6.73
N LEU A 178 6.37 6.61 6.42
CA LEU A 178 5.94 7.61 5.46
C LEU A 178 6.19 9.03 6.00
N SER A 179 5.87 9.29 7.26
CA SER A 179 6.15 10.59 7.88
C SER A 179 7.65 10.92 7.90
N LEU A 180 8.49 9.90 8.12
CA LEU A 180 9.94 10.04 8.09
C LEU A 180 10.46 10.42 6.70
N TRP A 181 9.97 9.72 5.65
CA TRP A 181 10.36 10.03 4.27
C TRP A 181 9.89 11.39 3.81
N LEU A 182 8.72 11.82 4.25
CA LEU A 182 8.13 13.09 3.87
C LEU A 182 8.63 14.28 4.72
N SER A 183 9.27 14.01 5.86
CA SER A 183 9.85 15.07 6.69
C SER A 183 11.08 15.68 6.03
N GLU A 184 11.29 16.98 6.19
CA GLU A 184 12.48 17.70 5.72
C GLU A 184 13.70 17.46 6.61
N SER A 185 13.53 16.74 7.74
CA SER A 185 14.62 16.45 8.67
C SER A 185 15.74 15.66 7.98
N PRO A 186 17.02 15.94 8.27
CA PRO A 186 18.12 15.20 7.70
C PRO A 186 18.05 13.73 8.12
N LEU A 187 18.24 12.82 7.16
CA LEU A 187 18.23 11.37 7.40
C LEU A 187 19.52 10.87 8.11
N HIS A 188 20.40 11.80 8.52
CA HIS A 188 21.63 11.47 9.23
C HIS A 188 21.32 10.75 10.55
N GLY A 189 21.88 9.57 10.73
CA GLY A 189 21.62 8.71 11.88
C GLY A 189 20.41 7.77 11.78
N GLN A 190 19.55 7.94 10.79
CA GLN A 190 18.35 7.11 10.60
C GLN A 190 18.56 5.94 9.63
N GLY A 191 19.77 5.79 9.07
CA GLY A 191 20.08 4.73 8.09
C GLY A 191 19.77 3.33 8.59
N GLY A 192 20.02 3.05 9.86
CA GLY A 192 19.69 1.77 10.49
C GLY A 192 18.17 1.52 10.55
N PHE A 193 17.39 2.55 10.90
CA PHE A 193 15.93 2.48 10.95
C PHE A 193 15.34 2.21 9.56
N LEU A 194 15.83 2.89 8.53
CA LEU A 194 15.41 2.70 7.15
C LEU A 194 15.81 1.31 6.63
N ALA A 195 17.03 0.85 6.90
CA ALA A 195 17.49 -0.48 6.50
C ALA A 195 16.64 -1.59 7.13
N VAL A 196 16.28 -1.47 8.41
CA VAL A 196 15.38 -2.41 9.09
C VAL A 196 13.97 -2.35 8.50
N GLY A 197 13.44 -1.17 8.18
CA GLY A 197 12.13 -1.01 7.56
C GLY A 197 12.04 -1.70 6.19
N TYR A 198 12.97 -1.40 5.27
CA TYR A 198 13.00 -2.02 3.94
C TYR A 198 13.40 -3.49 4.01
N GLY A 199 14.41 -3.85 4.79
CA GLY A 199 14.84 -5.24 4.96
C GLY A 199 13.75 -6.11 5.54
N GLY A 200 13.09 -5.64 6.59
CA GLY A 200 11.94 -6.34 7.21
C GLY A 200 10.78 -6.53 6.23
N LEU A 201 10.46 -5.50 5.45
CA LEU A 201 9.42 -5.58 4.41
C LEU A 201 9.75 -6.63 3.35
N LEU A 202 11.00 -6.66 2.87
CA LEU A 202 11.46 -7.66 1.90
C LEU A 202 11.39 -9.08 2.47
N ILE A 203 11.79 -9.28 3.73
CA ILE A 203 11.69 -10.57 4.41
C ILE A 203 10.24 -11.03 4.50
N ILE A 204 9.31 -10.14 4.89
CA ILE A 204 7.89 -10.45 4.94
C ILE A 204 7.36 -10.85 3.56
N LEU A 205 7.71 -10.11 2.51
CA LEU A 205 7.33 -10.43 1.12
C LEU A 205 7.88 -11.80 0.68
N MET A 206 9.12 -12.11 1.02
CA MET A 206 9.72 -13.41 0.72
C MET A 206 8.99 -14.56 1.43
N ILE A 207 8.69 -14.39 2.72
CA ILE A 207 7.94 -15.39 3.51
C ILE A 207 6.54 -15.60 2.91
N LEU A 208 5.82 -14.53 2.62
CA LEU A 208 4.49 -14.61 2.01
C LEU A 208 4.54 -15.28 0.64
N SER A 209 5.49 -14.92 -0.21
CA SER A 209 5.68 -15.54 -1.53
C SER A 209 5.98 -17.05 -1.43
N PHE A 210 6.79 -17.45 -0.47
CA PHE A 210 7.09 -18.86 -0.19
C PHE A 210 5.85 -19.63 0.27
N TRP A 211 5.07 -19.08 1.19
CA TRP A 211 3.82 -19.68 1.65
C TRP A 211 2.81 -19.85 0.51
N ILE A 212 2.68 -18.84 -0.33
CA ILE A 212 1.82 -18.85 -1.51
C ILE A 212 2.21 -19.98 -2.47
N SER A 213 3.52 -20.17 -2.72
CA SER A 213 4.00 -21.25 -3.60
C SER A 213 3.67 -22.63 -3.05
N ARG A 214 3.75 -22.82 -1.73
CA ARG A 214 3.40 -24.09 -1.08
C ARG A 214 1.90 -24.41 -1.09
N VAL A 215 1.05 -23.41 -0.94
CA VAL A 215 -0.41 -23.60 -0.99
C VAL A 215 -0.83 -24.08 -2.37
N LYS A 216 -0.29 -23.50 -3.44
CA LYS A 216 -0.58 -23.92 -4.83
C LYS A 216 -0.19 -25.35 -5.16
N THR A 217 0.90 -25.87 -4.57
CA THR A 217 1.36 -27.24 -4.85
C THR A 217 0.52 -28.33 -4.14
N LYS A 218 -0.34 -27.95 -3.22
CA LYS A 218 -1.20 -28.87 -2.45
C LYS A 218 -2.62 -29.01 -3.01
N GLU A 219 -3.02 -28.21 -3.99
CA GLU A 219 -4.30 -28.44 -4.69
C GLU A 219 -4.15 -29.62 -5.64
N PRO A 220 -4.86 -30.75 -5.41
CA PRO A 220 -4.92 -31.84 -6.39
C PRO A 220 -5.61 -31.30 -7.65
N ARG A 221 -4.98 -31.50 -8.78
CA ARG A 221 -5.55 -31.26 -10.10
C ARG A 221 -6.74 -32.16 -10.35
#